data_79ac161ea1ac6596fef177dc5918beeb
#
_entry.id   79ac161ea1ac6596fef177dc5918beeb
#
_cell.length_a   1.000
_cell.length_b   1.000
_cell.length_c   1.000
_cell.angle_alpha   90.00
_cell.angle_beta   90.00
_cell.angle_gamma   90.00
#
_symmetry.space_group_name_H-M   'P 1'
#
loop_
_entity.id
_entity.type
_entity.pdbx_description
1 polymer ?
#
loop_
_entity_poly.entity_id
_entity_poly.type
_entity_poly.pdbx_seq_one_letter_code
_entity_poly.pdbx_strand_id
1 'polypeptide(L)'
;MLTNEQSQFLDAEGKIVLCACPGSGKTFVVGKKVVKYLENWAYDYRGMAVLSFTNVASEEIIKQVNEISKVNFSNFGFPHYIGTLDSFIDNYIFLRFGYLMYGQNRKRPKIIHDNIGSLQYAKKECYDKGCTRNTDIFHWGEGGLLKNGHPIDCNVTQKPCQKFKKSMFKNGYVTQREVATFSLRILKRFPNIAQEIAYRFPVIIIDEAQDTSKEQMEIIELIANSGTTTVAIVGDPDQAIYEWRDATPEYFTAKLNDHNWQHLYLTVNFRSSQHICNATSKFSSVLENKKAPQAMGDYCQYPKKPILLQVSSQKKKEDIIEWFKAECLENGIDPAVDRVSVLTRGKIHNETDIPDLWQTAETELLAYSTYLWNYSSKKDAFLKCEKALYGIMIGDSRGLSLEEMHESIEKVCDYSEWKKTVILLLSLLPKADTSIKEWKKVITNTLEDLIQKSIINITGNRKLTDIVKTKSRIKIGKYYSTDFLDLPLFKFFEKKTAEGIIYSSVHGVKGETFDATLLVVDSVRGNTVTPSLLTRGDLNNELMRIAYVAMTRPRKLLVVSIPKQKSSVALNRFPFELWDYKEL
;
A
#
# COMPACT_ATOMS: atom_id res chain seq x y z
N MET A 1 -10.89 3.40 28.72
CA MET A 1 -12.20 4.09 28.56
C MET A 1 -12.26 4.74 27.21
N LEU A 2 -13.47 4.84 26.63
CA LEU A 2 -13.69 5.59 25.39
C LEU A 2 -13.75 7.09 25.71
N THR A 3 -13.31 7.93 24.79
CA THR A 3 -13.57 9.37 24.86
C THR A 3 -15.02 9.68 24.46
N ASN A 4 -15.53 10.87 24.79
CA ASN A 4 -16.86 11.29 24.36
C ASN A 4 -16.98 11.29 22.82
N GLU A 5 -15.95 11.73 22.11
CA GLU A 5 -15.91 11.73 20.63
C GLU A 5 -16.01 10.30 20.07
N GLN A 6 -15.26 9.36 20.66
CA GLN A 6 -15.31 7.96 20.28
C GLN A 6 -16.70 7.36 20.55
N SER A 7 -17.32 7.67 21.69
CA SER A 7 -18.67 7.22 22.02
C SER A 7 -19.71 7.79 21.05
N GLN A 8 -19.62 9.07 20.70
CA GLN A 8 -20.50 9.68 19.70
C GLN A 8 -20.41 8.97 18.35
N PHE A 9 -19.21 8.61 17.90
CA PHE A 9 -19.08 7.85 16.65
C PHE A 9 -19.70 6.45 16.74
N LEU A 10 -19.58 5.76 17.87
CA LEU A 10 -20.18 4.45 18.07
C LEU A 10 -21.71 4.49 17.99
N ASP A 11 -22.33 5.59 18.47
CA ASP A 11 -23.79 5.73 18.52
C ASP A 11 -24.37 6.37 17.25
N ALA A 12 -23.54 7.02 16.43
CA ALA A 12 -23.97 7.66 15.21
C ALA A 12 -24.47 6.66 14.16
N GLU A 13 -25.52 7.04 13.43
CA GLU A 13 -26.10 6.28 12.32
C GLU A 13 -26.39 7.21 11.12
N GLY A 14 -26.72 6.63 9.97
CA GLY A 14 -26.95 7.37 8.75
C GLY A 14 -25.65 7.65 8.00
N LYS A 15 -25.54 8.83 7.40
CA LYS A 15 -24.33 9.25 6.68
C LYS A 15 -23.38 9.96 7.63
N ILE A 16 -22.22 9.37 7.89
CA ILE A 16 -21.25 9.84 8.87
C ILE A 16 -19.90 10.10 8.19
N VAL A 17 -19.34 11.26 8.41
CA VAL A 17 -17.93 11.54 8.11
C VAL A 17 -17.17 11.75 9.41
N LEU A 18 -16.16 10.92 9.65
CA LEU A 18 -15.28 11.01 10.82
C LEU A 18 -13.91 11.50 10.39
N CYS A 19 -13.57 12.73 10.77
CA CYS A 19 -12.24 13.27 10.60
C CYS A 19 -11.42 13.00 11.86
N ALA A 20 -10.29 12.34 11.72
CA ALA A 20 -9.54 11.84 12.86
C ALA A 20 -8.06 12.20 12.77
N CYS A 21 -7.51 12.83 13.80
CA CYS A 21 -6.09 13.15 13.85
C CYS A 21 -5.22 11.88 13.94
N PRO A 22 -3.92 11.95 13.58
CA PRO A 22 -3.00 10.84 13.76
C PRO A 22 -2.97 10.34 15.20
N GLY A 23 -2.96 9.01 15.38
CA GLY A 23 -2.90 8.42 16.72
C GLY A 23 -4.19 8.52 17.55
N SER A 24 -5.32 8.94 16.96
CA SER A 24 -6.62 9.05 17.67
C SER A 24 -7.36 7.73 17.87
N GLY A 25 -6.81 6.63 17.36
CA GLY A 25 -7.45 5.31 17.45
C GLY A 25 -8.56 5.10 16.41
N LYS A 26 -8.43 5.64 15.19
CA LYS A 26 -9.38 5.42 14.08
C LYS A 26 -9.77 3.96 13.94
N THR A 27 -8.81 3.08 13.66
CA THR A 27 -9.04 1.65 13.44
C THR A 27 -9.65 0.96 14.66
N PHE A 28 -9.27 1.40 15.87
CA PHE A 28 -9.86 0.92 17.12
C PHE A 28 -11.36 1.25 17.22
N VAL A 29 -11.78 2.50 16.94
CA VAL A 29 -13.21 2.86 17.02
C VAL A 29 -14.01 2.25 15.87
N VAL A 30 -13.39 2.06 14.69
CA VAL A 30 -13.98 1.29 13.59
C VAL A 30 -14.24 -0.14 14.05
N GLY A 31 -13.23 -0.82 14.63
CA GLY A 31 -13.37 -2.16 15.19
C GLY A 31 -14.46 -2.25 16.27
N LYS A 32 -14.51 -1.27 17.18
CA LYS A 32 -15.59 -1.18 18.20
C LYS A 32 -16.98 -1.05 17.59
N LYS A 33 -17.14 -0.21 16.56
CA LYS A 33 -18.42 -0.03 15.87
C LYS A 33 -18.83 -1.31 15.14
N VAL A 34 -17.88 -1.99 14.51
CA VAL A 34 -18.10 -3.30 13.88
C VAL A 34 -18.59 -4.32 14.89
N VAL A 35 -17.92 -4.45 16.05
CA VAL A 35 -18.33 -5.38 17.12
C VAL A 35 -19.73 -5.03 17.63
N LYS A 36 -20.03 -3.74 17.87
CA LYS A 36 -21.38 -3.30 18.30
C LYS A 36 -22.47 -3.73 17.32
N TYR A 37 -22.22 -3.63 16.01
CA TYR A 37 -23.16 -4.11 15.00
C TYR A 37 -23.26 -5.63 15.01
N LEU A 38 -22.15 -6.38 15.12
CA LEU A 38 -22.17 -7.84 15.13
C LEU A 38 -22.95 -8.43 16.30
N GLU A 39 -22.83 -7.84 17.49
CA GLU A 39 -23.53 -8.27 18.70
C GLU A 39 -25.06 -8.12 18.58
N ASN A 40 -25.51 -7.20 17.73
CA ASN A 40 -26.93 -6.87 17.55
C ASN A 40 -27.43 -7.17 16.12
N TRP A 41 -26.70 -7.97 15.33
CA TRP A 41 -27.04 -8.20 13.93
C TRP A 41 -28.26 -9.10 13.77
N ALA A 42 -29.31 -8.55 13.17
CA ALA A 42 -30.61 -9.21 13.07
C ALA A 42 -30.89 -9.85 11.70
N TYR A 43 -29.94 -9.86 10.77
CA TYR A 43 -30.17 -10.33 9.40
C TYR A 43 -29.38 -11.61 9.10
N ASP A 44 -30.02 -12.60 8.45
CA ASP A 44 -29.38 -13.86 8.09
C ASP A 44 -28.52 -13.78 6.83
N TYR A 45 -28.97 -13.03 5.81
CA TYR A 45 -28.31 -12.94 4.50
C TYR A 45 -27.87 -11.53 4.10
N ARG A 46 -28.31 -10.51 4.82
CA ARG A 46 -27.81 -9.13 4.65
C ARG A 46 -26.59 -8.96 5.55
N GLY A 47 -25.57 -8.32 5.05
CA GLY A 47 -24.30 -8.19 5.79
C GLY A 47 -23.86 -6.74 5.94
N MET A 48 -22.86 -6.53 6.76
CA MET A 48 -22.10 -5.29 6.84
C MET A 48 -20.90 -5.37 5.90
N ALA A 49 -20.58 -4.27 5.20
CA ALA A 49 -19.35 -4.13 4.43
C ALA A 49 -18.37 -3.23 5.20
N VAL A 50 -17.20 -3.75 5.54
CA VAL A 50 -16.11 -2.98 6.16
C VAL A 50 -14.97 -2.91 5.17
N LEU A 51 -14.68 -1.72 4.70
CA LEU A 51 -13.83 -1.46 3.56
C LEU A 51 -12.62 -0.64 3.97
N SER A 52 -11.47 -0.91 3.37
CA SER A 52 -10.26 -0.11 3.56
C SER A 52 -9.55 0.12 2.23
N PHE A 53 -8.51 0.93 2.23
CA PHE A 53 -7.72 1.18 1.02
C PHE A 53 -6.70 0.08 0.71
N THR A 54 -6.18 -0.62 1.73
CA THR A 54 -5.15 -1.66 1.59
C THR A 54 -5.53 -2.95 2.31
N ASN A 55 -4.98 -4.09 1.85
CA ASN A 55 -5.16 -5.36 2.53
C ASN A 55 -4.63 -5.33 3.97
N VAL A 56 -3.49 -4.67 4.21
CA VAL A 56 -2.90 -4.51 5.54
C VAL A 56 -3.86 -3.78 6.49
N ALA A 57 -4.52 -2.72 6.01
CA ALA A 57 -5.51 -2.02 6.83
C ALA A 57 -6.75 -2.88 7.11
N SER A 58 -7.20 -3.70 6.15
CA SER A 58 -8.29 -4.67 6.38
C SER A 58 -7.92 -5.72 7.42
N GLU A 59 -6.68 -6.25 7.37
CA GLU A 59 -6.16 -7.21 8.35
C GLU A 59 -6.05 -6.60 9.75
N GLU A 60 -5.65 -5.33 9.86
CA GLU A 60 -5.59 -4.63 11.14
C GLU A 60 -7.01 -4.43 11.73
N ILE A 61 -8.02 -4.12 10.91
CA ILE A 61 -9.41 -4.07 11.38
C ILE A 61 -9.85 -5.43 11.92
N ILE A 62 -9.59 -6.53 11.21
CA ILE A 62 -9.91 -7.89 11.66
C ILE A 62 -9.24 -8.18 13.00
N LYS A 63 -7.97 -7.83 13.13
CA LYS A 63 -7.20 -8.01 14.38
C LYS A 63 -7.85 -7.23 15.53
N GLN A 64 -8.19 -5.95 15.32
CA GLN A 64 -8.88 -5.12 16.32
C GLN A 64 -10.23 -5.70 16.70
N VAL A 65 -11.04 -6.18 15.74
CA VAL A 65 -12.33 -6.82 16.02
C VAL A 65 -12.14 -8.06 16.89
N ASN A 66 -11.16 -8.91 16.60
CA ASN A 66 -10.86 -10.12 17.38
C ASN A 66 -10.37 -9.80 18.81
N GLU A 67 -9.53 -8.78 18.96
CA GLU A 67 -9.04 -8.32 20.27
C GLU A 67 -10.17 -7.76 21.14
N ILE A 68 -11.09 -7.01 20.54
CA ILE A 68 -12.21 -6.37 21.25
C ILE A 68 -13.29 -7.37 21.66
N SER A 69 -13.68 -8.25 20.74
CA SER A 69 -14.80 -9.17 20.95
C SER A 69 -14.46 -10.38 21.81
N LYS A 70 -13.15 -10.69 21.99
CA LYS A 70 -12.66 -11.93 22.61
C LYS A 70 -13.20 -13.22 21.94
N VAL A 71 -13.79 -13.10 20.76
CA VAL A 71 -14.29 -14.19 19.93
C VAL A 71 -13.39 -14.25 18.70
N ASN A 72 -12.98 -15.45 18.31
CA ASN A 72 -12.18 -15.61 17.12
C ASN A 72 -13.07 -15.48 15.87
N PHE A 73 -13.22 -14.27 15.34
CA PHE A 73 -13.87 -14.01 14.05
C PHE A 73 -12.94 -14.32 12.87
N SER A 74 -12.20 -15.43 12.92
CA SER A 74 -11.34 -15.87 11.81
C SER A 74 -12.11 -16.08 10.49
N ASN A 75 -13.44 -16.17 10.57
CA ASN A 75 -14.37 -16.31 9.46
C ASN A 75 -15.31 -15.10 9.36
N PHE A 76 -14.74 -13.91 9.12
CA PHE A 76 -15.55 -12.78 8.67
C PHE A 76 -15.99 -13.07 7.21
N GLY A 77 -16.89 -14.03 7.09
CA GLY A 77 -17.46 -14.46 5.84
C GLY A 77 -18.92 -14.06 5.71
N PHE A 78 -19.60 -14.69 4.76
CA PHE A 78 -21.04 -14.50 4.58
C PHE A 78 -21.80 -14.52 5.92
N PRO A 79 -22.68 -13.53 6.15
CA PRO A 79 -23.19 -12.51 5.25
C PRO A 79 -22.33 -11.21 5.17
N HIS A 80 -21.35 -11.03 6.03
CA HIS A 80 -20.53 -9.82 6.09
C HIS A 80 -19.41 -9.83 5.04
N TYR A 81 -18.83 -8.66 4.79
CA TYR A 81 -17.67 -8.49 3.93
C TYR A 81 -16.63 -7.58 4.61
N ILE A 82 -15.39 -8.04 4.72
CA ILE A 82 -14.22 -7.20 5.04
C ILE A 82 -13.21 -7.33 3.91
N GLY A 83 -12.70 -6.21 3.42
CA GLY A 83 -11.70 -6.19 2.37
C GLY A 83 -11.42 -4.80 1.86
N THR A 84 -10.70 -4.73 0.73
CA THR A 84 -10.43 -3.44 0.11
C THR A 84 -11.67 -2.93 -0.65
N LEU A 85 -11.76 -1.59 -0.75
CA LEU A 85 -12.80 -0.94 -1.54
C LEU A 85 -12.74 -1.37 -3.01
N ASP A 86 -11.53 -1.52 -3.57
CA ASP A 86 -11.36 -2.04 -4.93
C ASP A 86 -11.97 -3.44 -5.07
N SER A 87 -11.62 -4.37 -4.18
CA SER A 87 -12.16 -5.73 -4.22
C SER A 87 -13.67 -5.77 -4.03
N PHE A 88 -14.24 -4.85 -3.26
CA PHE A 88 -15.69 -4.71 -3.13
C PHE A 88 -16.35 -4.27 -4.45
N ILE A 89 -15.81 -3.24 -5.08
CA ILE A 89 -16.29 -2.74 -6.38
C ILE A 89 -16.14 -3.82 -7.46
N ASP A 90 -14.99 -4.53 -7.48
CA ASP A 90 -14.74 -5.63 -8.40
C ASP A 90 -15.82 -6.72 -8.28
N ASN A 91 -16.02 -7.23 -7.06
CA ASN A 91 -16.84 -8.42 -6.82
C ASN A 91 -18.34 -8.14 -6.81
N TYR A 92 -18.77 -6.98 -6.32
CA TYR A 92 -20.20 -6.69 -6.15
C TYR A 92 -20.78 -5.82 -7.27
N ILE A 93 -19.95 -5.13 -8.07
CA ILE A 93 -20.42 -4.27 -9.15
C ILE A 93 -19.89 -4.76 -10.49
N PHE A 94 -18.57 -4.65 -10.71
CA PHE A 94 -18.02 -4.80 -12.06
C PHE A 94 -18.11 -6.24 -12.60
N LEU A 95 -17.62 -7.23 -11.87
CA LEU A 95 -17.62 -8.62 -12.33
C LEU A 95 -19.03 -9.21 -12.46
N ARG A 96 -20.00 -8.69 -11.68
CA ARG A 96 -21.40 -9.12 -11.74
C ARG A 96 -22.19 -8.45 -12.84
N PHE A 97 -22.02 -7.14 -13.02
CA PHE A 97 -22.87 -6.32 -13.86
C PHE A 97 -22.14 -5.67 -15.07
N GLY A 98 -20.82 -5.80 -15.14
CA GLY A 98 -20.02 -5.22 -16.23
C GLY A 98 -20.43 -5.70 -17.63
N TYR A 99 -21.01 -6.90 -17.75
CA TYR A 99 -21.55 -7.41 -19.01
C TYR A 99 -22.63 -6.51 -19.61
N LEU A 100 -23.34 -5.71 -18.79
CA LEU A 100 -24.34 -4.75 -19.25
C LEU A 100 -23.75 -3.62 -20.09
N MET A 101 -22.44 -3.39 -20.00
CA MET A 101 -21.74 -2.38 -20.79
C MET A 101 -21.42 -2.84 -22.22
N TYR A 102 -21.48 -4.14 -22.52
CA TYR A 102 -21.09 -4.72 -23.81
C TYR A 102 -22.25 -4.91 -24.79
N GLY A 103 -23.43 -4.37 -24.50
CA GLY A 103 -24.61 -4.44 -25.37
C GLY A 103 -25.06 -5.88 -25.64
N GLN A 104 -25.34 -6.20 -26.90
CA GLN A 104 -25.83 -7.55 -27.28
C GLN A 104 -24.78 -8.65 -27.10
N ASN A 105 -23.49 -8.33 -27.14
CA ASN A 105 -22.41 -9.32 -27.03
C ASN A 105 -22.16 -9.88 -25.64
N ARG A 106 -22.78 -9.35 -24.60
CA ARG A 106 -22.79 -9.78 -23.19
C ARG A 106 -21.56 -10.60 -22.74
N LYS A 107 -20.36 -10.14 -23.08
CA LYS A 107 -19.11 -10.79 -22.65
C LYS A 107 -18.93 -10.71 -21.14
N ARG A 108 -18.44 -11.77 -20.54
CA ARG A 108 -18.03 -11.76 -19.13
C ARG A 108 -16.88 -10.76 -18.94
N PRO A 109 -17.00 -9.77 -18.04
CA PRO A 109 -15.92 -8.83 -17.80
C PRO A 109 -14.72 -9.53 -17.15
N LYS A 110 -13.50 -9.11 -17.52
CA LYS A 110 -12.23 -9.60 -16.98
C LYS A 110 -11.37 -8.40 -16.59
N ILE A 111 -10.82 -8.45 -15.40
CA ILE A 111 -9.93 -7.41 -14.87
C ILE A 111 -8.48 -7.85 -15.09
N ILE A 112 -7.66 -6.96 -15.65
CA ILE A 112 -6.22 -7.17 -15.83
C ILE A 112 -5.49 -6.30 -14.82
N HIS A 113 -4.72 -6.93 -13.94
CA HIS A 113 -4.00 -6.25 -12.86
C HIS A 113 -2.62 -5.73 -13.29
N ASP A 114 -1.95 -6.39 -14.24
CA ASP A 114 -0.59 -6.06 -14.65
C ASP A 114 -0.38 -6.15 -16.17
N ASN A 115 0.56 -5.35 -16.65
CA ASN A 115 1.24 -5.38 -17.94
C ASN A 115 0.39 -5.83 -19.15
N ILE A 116 -0.46 -4.94 -19.61
CA ILE A 116 -1.41 -5.20 -20.71
C ILE A 116 -0.70 -5.45 -22.05
N GLY A 117 0.62 -5.46 -22.09
CA GLY A 117 1.42 -5.56 -23.30
C GLY A 117 1.80 -4.21 -23.91
N SER A 118 2.49 -4.24 -25.02
CA SER A 118 2.95 -3.06 -25.72
C SER A 118 2.09 -2.72 -26.94
N LEU A 119 1.92 -1.44 -27.21
CA LEU A 119 1.34 -0.97 -28.48
C LEU A 119 2.27 -1.36 -29.64
N GLN A 120 1.94 -2.45 -30.34
CA GLN A 120 2.73 -2.94 -31.49
C GLN A 120 2.84 -1.91 -32.64
N TYR A 121 1.93 -0.94 -32.68
CA TYR A 121 1.78 0.01 -33.80
C TYR A 121 1.82 1.48 -33.36
N ALA A 122 2.57 1.82 -32.31
CA ALA A 122 2.77 3.23 -31.95
C ALA A 122 3.54 3.93 -33.09
N LYS A 123 2.95 4.97 -33.68
CA LYS A 123 3.58 5.78 -34.71
C LYS A 123 4.70 6.65 -34.11
N LYS A 124 5.69 7.05 -34.93
CA LYS A 124 6.76 7.97 -34.50
C LYS A 124 6.18 9.22 -33.83
N GLU A 125 5.13 9.79 -34.42
CA GLU A 125 4.41 10.96 -33.88
C GLU A 125 3.87 10.77 -32.46
N CYS A 126 3.60 9.52 -32.03
CA CYS A 126 3.20 9.22 -30.66
C CYS A 126 4.38 9.38 -29.69
N TYR A 127 5.58 8.99 -30.11
CA TYR A 127 6.81 9.14 -29.28
C TYR A 127 7.20 10.60 -29.14
N ASP A 128 7.05 11.39 -30.21
CA ASP A 128 7.33 12.84 -30.22
C ASP A 128 6.40 13.59 -29.23
N LYS A 129 5.22 13.04 -28.93
CA LYS A 129 4.28 13.52 -27.91
C LYS A 129 4.47 12.86 -26.53
N GLY A 130 5.61 12.21 -26.29
CA GLY A 130 5.94 11.56 -25.02
C GLY A 130 5.08 10.33 -24.71
N CYS A 131 4.47 9.68 -25.74
CA CYS A 131 3.85 8.39 -25.55
C CYS A 131 4.90 7.28 -25.60
N THR A 132 4.80 6.32 -24.72
CA THR A 132 5.60 5.10 -24.72
C THR A 132 4.81 3.95 -25.35
N ARG A 133 5.48 2.82 -25.62
CA ARG A 133 4.78 1.59 -26.00
C ARG A 133 3.99 0.99 -24.81
N ASN A 134 4.28 1.41 -23.60
CA ASN A 134 3.55 0.96 -22.43
C ASN A 134 2.12 1.46 -22.47
N THR A 135 1.17 0.53 -22.37
CA THR A 135 -0.26 0.80 -22.42
C THR A 135 -0.86 1.17 -21.07
N ASP A 136 -0.13 0.96 -19.97
CA ASP A 136 -0.60 1.19 -18.60
C ASP A 136 -0.81 2.68 -18.30
N ILE A 137 -0.15 3.56 -19.07
CA ILE A 137 -0.35 5.01 -18.97
C ILE A 137 -1.72 5.48 -19.49
N PHE A 138 -2.46 4.62 -20.21
CA PHE A 138 -3.76 4.97 -20.79
C PHE A 138 -4.89 4.26 -20.06
N HIS A 139 -5.88 5.00 -19.61
CA HIS A 139 -7.07 4.46 -18.97
C HIS A 139 -8.33 5.27 -19.33
N TRP A 140 -9.49 4.64 -19.25
CA TRP A 140 -10.77 5.31 -19.43
C TRP A 140 -11.15 6.09 -18.17
N GLY A 141 -11.32 7.40 -18.29
CA GLY A 141 -11.94 8.26 -17.29
C GLY A 141 -13.36 8.66 -17.69
N GLU A 142 -14.03 9.47 -16.88
CA GLU A 142 -15.41 9.89 -17.11
C GLU A 142 -15.60 10.60 -18.45
N GLY A 143 -14.69 11.51 -18.82
CA GLY A 143 -14.73 12.28 -20.07
C GLY A 143 -14.07 11.63 -21.29
N GLY A 144 -13.54 10.41 -21.18
CA GLY A 144 -12.86 9.74 -22.29
C GLY A 144 -11.56 9.05 -21.89
N LEU A 145 -10.69 8.81 -22.88
CA LEU A 145 -9.39 8.19 -22.63
C LEU A 145 -8.39 9.21 -22.09
N LEU A 146 -7.78 8.90 -20.97
CA LEU A 146 -6.77 9.69 -20.28
C LEU A 146 -5.37 9.09 -20.49
N LYS A 147 -4.33 9.93 -20.39
CA LYS A 147 -2.92 9.56 -20.33
C LYS A 147 -2.34 10.09 -19.02
N ASN A 148 -1.85 9.22 -18.15
CA ASN A 148 -1.36 9.59 -16.83
C ASN A 148 -2.33 10.50 -16.03
N GLY A 149 -3.64 10.21 -16.09
CA GLY A 149 -4.67 11.00 -15.41
C GLY A 149 -5.15 12.26 -16.17
N HIS A 150 -4.49 12.65 -17.25
CA HIS A 150 -4.84 13.86 -18.01
C HIS A 150 -5.50 13.55 -19.36
N PRO A 151 -6.43 14.39 -19.87
CA PRO A 151 -6.99 14.25 -21.21
C PRO A 151 -5.91 14.15 -22.28
N ILE A 152 -6.13 13.29 -23.27
CA ILE A 152 -5.17 13.11 -24.37
C ILE A 152 -5.28 14.28 -25.34
N ASP A 153 -4.34 15.20 -25.27
CA ASP A 153 -4.11 16.24 -26.28
C ASP A 153 -3.16 15.70 -27.37
N CYS A 154 -3.76 15.15 -28.44
CA CYS A 154 -3.01 14.50 -29.50
C CYS A 154 -3.79 14.56 -30.82
N ASN A 155 -3.14 15.13 -31.85
CA ASN A 155 -3.70 15.26 -33.21
C ASN A 155 -3.35 14.06 -34.11
N VAL A 156 -2.78 12.99 -33.57
CA VAL A 156 -2.44 11.78 -34.33
C VAL A 156 -3.73 11.12 -34.86
N THR A 157 -3.84 10.99 -36.18
CA THR A 157 -4.95 10.31 -36.82
C THR A 157 -5.03 8.85 -36.40
N GLN A 158 -6.26 8.38 -36.13
CA GLN A 158 -6.56 7.00 -35.72
C GLN A 158 -5.87 6.57 -34.41
N LYS A 159 -5.60 7.46 -33.49
CA LYS A 159 -5.02 7.27 -32.12
C LYS A 159 -4.85 5.78 -31.73
N PRO A 160 -3.63 5.20 -31.88
CA PRO A 160 -3.43 3.76 -31.63
C PRO A 160 -3.85 3.33 -30.22
N CYS A 161 -3.62 4.19 -29.22
CA CYS A 161 -4.04 3.98 -27.83
C CYS A 161 -5.57 3.82 -27.70
N GLN A 162 -6.36 4.65 -28.41
CA GLN A 162 -7.83 4.52 -28.39
C GLN A 162 -8.28 3.23 -29.08
N LYS A 163 -7.67 2.86 -30.21
CA LYS A 163 -8.00 1.60 -30.91
C LYS A 163 -7.71 0.40 -30.02
N PHE A 164 -6.56 0.40 -29.38
CA PHE A 164 -6.15 -0.67 -28.47
C PHE A 164 -7.14 -0.78 -27.30
N LYS A 165 -7.39 0.31 -26.57
CA LYS A 165 -8.31 0.31 -25.43
C LYS A 165 -9.75 -0.03 -25.82
N LYS A 166 -10.23 0.44 -26.98
CA LYS A 166 -11.54 0.03 -27.52
C LYS A 166 -11.59 -1.46 -27.85
N SER A 167 -10.49 -2.03 -28.38
CA SER A 167 -10.40 -3.46 -28.67
C SER A 167 -10.41 -4.28 -27.39
N MET A 168 -9.65 -3.90 -26.36
CA MET A 168 -9.69 -4.53 -25.05
C MET A 168 -11.11 -4.54 -24.50
N PHE A 169 -11.73 -3.37 -24.41
CA PHE A 169 -13.10 -3.24 -23.91
C PHE A 169 -14.09 -4.12 -24.68
N LYS A 170 -14.08 -4.09 -26.03
CA LYS A 170 -14.94 -4.97 -26.86
C LYS A 170 -14.74 -6.46 -26.58
N ASN A 171 -13.56 -6.86 -26.12
CA ASN A 171 -13.23 -8.24 -25.76
C ASN A 171 -13.48 -8.58 -24.28
N GLY A 172 -14.06 -7.64 -23.53
CA GLY A 172 -14.40 -7.84 -22.12
C GLY A 172 -13.27 -7.51 -21.16
N TYR A 173 -12.14 -6.98 -21.61
CA TYR A 173 -10.99 -6.68 -20.77
C TYR A 173 -10.96 -5.22 -20.33
N VAL A 174 -10.74 -4.99 -19.04
CA VAL A 174 -10.45 -3.68 -18.44
C VAL A 174 -9.26 -3.78 -17.49
N THR A 175 -8.59 -2.68 -17.25
CA THR A 175 -7.54 -2.63 -16.20
C THR A 175 -8.16 -2.32 -14.86
N GLN A 176 -7.49 -2.71 -13.76
CA GLN A 176 -7.93 -2.40 -12.40
C GLN A 176 -8.24 -0.90 -12.23
N ARG A 177 -7.42 -0.03 -12.80
CA ARG A 177 -7.61 1.42 -12.76
C ARG A 177 -8.92 1.92 -13.41
N GLU A 178 -9.49 1.14 -14.31
CA GLU A 178 -10.72 1.50 -15.06
C GLU A 178 -11.99 0.95 -14.39
N VAL A 179 -11.86 0.02 -13.48
CA VAL A 179 -13.00 -0.68 -12.87
C VAL A 179 -13.93 0.28 -12.14
N ALA A 180 -13.40 1.20 -11.34
CA ALA A 180 -14.21 2.19 -10.64
C ALA A 180 -15.02 3.08 -11.63
N THR A 181 -14.37 3.56 -12.71
CA THR A 181 -15.02 4.38 -13.76
C THR A 181 -16.16 3.61 -14.42
N PHE A 182 -15.95 2.34 -14.78
CA PHE A 182 -17.01 1.55 -15.42
C PHE A 182 -18.11 1.17 -14.43
N SER A 183 -17.78 0.85 -13.20
CA SER A 183 -18.74 0.58 -12.13
C SER A 183 -19.63 1.78 -11.85
N LEU A 184 -19.06 2.97 -11.77
CA LEU A 184 -19.82 4.21 -11.63
C LEU A 184 -20.82 4.42 -12.80
N ARG A 185 -20.38 4.17 -14.03
CA ARG A 185 -21.26 4.25 -15.22
C ARG A 185 -22.39 3.22 -15.15
N ILE A 186 -22.11 2.02 -14.67
CA ILE A 186 -23.14 0.97 -14.46
C ILE A 186 -24.17 1.45 -13.46
N LEU A 187 -23.76 1.95 -12.30
CA LEU A 187 -24.68 2.42 -11.26
C LEU A 187 -25.51 3.65 -11.72
N LYS A 188 -24.90 4.59 -12.43
CA LYS A 188 -25.60 5.75 -13.00
C LYS A 188 -26.65 5.32 -14.03
N ARG A 189 -26.36 4.30 -14.85
CA ARG A 189 -27.25 3.80 -15.90
C ARG A 189 -28.34 2.84 -15.36
N PHE A 190 -28.03 2.10 -14.31
CA PHE A 190 -28.91 1.09 -13.71
C PHE A 190 -29.01 1.31 -12.18
N PRO A 191 -29.78 2.33 -11.73
CA PRO A 191 -29.83 2.71 -10.31
C PRO A 191 -30.35 1.58 -9.38
N ASN A 192 -31.16 0.65 -9.90
CA ASN A 192 -31.61 -0.51 -9.17
C ASN A 192 -30.45 -1.38 -8.65
N ILE A 193 -29.31 -1.40 -9.33
CA ILE A 193 -28.12 -2.14 -8.86
C ILE A 193 -27.59 -1.52 -7.56
N ALA A 194 -27.57 -0.19 -7.46
CA ALA A 194 -27.17 0.48 -6.21
C ALA A 194 -28.16 0.18 -5.07
N GLN A 195 -29.46 0.08 -5.37
CA GLN A 195 -30.49 -0.31 -4.40
C GLN A 195 -30.29 -1.74 -3.90
N GLU A 196 -30.00 -2.69 -4.78
CA GLU A 196 -29.72 -4.08 -4.42
C GLU A 196 -28.45 -4.21 -3.55
N ILE A 197 -27.41 -3.42 -3.84
CA ILE A 197 -26.19 -3.38 -3.03
C ILE A 197 -26.49 -2.77 -1.65
N ALA A 198 -27.24 -1.68 -1.59
CA ALA A 198 -27.65 -1.05 -0.34
C ALA A 198 -28.52 -2.00 0.50
N TYR A 199 -29.43 -2.73 -0.15
CA TYR A 199 -30.23 -3.77 0.52
C TYR A 199 -29.37 -4.90 1.06
N ARG A 200 -28.38 -5.36 0.28
CA ARG A 200 -27.45 -6.43 0.67
C ARG A 200 -26.52 -6.00 1.82
N PHE A 201 -26.09 -4.74 1.81
CA PHE A 201 -25.18 -4.14 2.78
C PHE A 201 -25.80 -2.89 3.43
N PRO A 202 -26.72 -3.04 4.41
CA PRO A 202 -27.34 -1.91 5.08
C PRO A 202 -26.36 -1.06 5.89
N VAL A 203 -25.20 -1.60 6.23
CA VAL A 203 -24.12 -0.89 6.93
C VAL A 203 -22.83 -0.99 6.09
N ILE A 204 -22.25 0.15 5.77
CA ILE A 204 -20.97 0.27 5.07
C ILE A 204 -20.06 1.16 5.89
N ILE A 205 -18.87 0.67 6.23
CA ILE A 205 -17.84 1.44 6.95
C ILE A 205 -16.59 1.45 6.10
N ILE A 206 -16.01 2.63 5.86
CA ILE A 206 -14.82 2.80 5.02
C ILE A 206 -13.74 3.46 5.87
N ASP A 207 -12.67 2.75 6.15
CA ASP A 207 -11.46 3.29 6.80
C ASP A 207 -10.46 3.79 5.76
N GLU A 208 -9.63 4.75 6.14
CA GLU A 208 -8.66 5.44 5.27
C GLU A 208 -9.33 6.07 4.02
N ALA A 209 -10.54 6.63 4.20
CA ALA A 209 -11.36 7.16 3.11
C ALA A 209 -10.72 8.35 2.36
N GLN A 210 -9.71 9.02 2.93
CA GLN A 210 -8.96 10.08 2.26
C GLN A 210 -8.10 9.58 1.08
N ASP A 211 -7.87 8.26 1.00
CA ASP A 211 -7.10 7.65 -0.10
C ASP A 211 -8.00 7.17 -1.27
N THR A 212 -9.31 7.41 -1.20
CA THR A 212 -10.25 7.02 -2.26
C THR A 212 -10.16 7.94 -3.48
N SER A 213 -10.45 7.38 -4.66
CA SER A 213 -10.60 8.17 -5.89
C SER A 213 -11.96 8.87 -5.95
N LYS A 214 -12.10 9.82 -6.87
CA LYS A 214 -13.37 10.47 -7.17
C LYS A 214 -14.47 9.45 -7.47
N GLU A 215 -14.19 8.53 -8.40
CA GLU A 215 -15.16 7.54 -8.85
C GLU A 215 -15.58 6.60 -7.73
N GLN A 216 -14.65 6.19 -6.88
CA GLN A 216 -14.93 5.36 -5.71
C GLN A 216 -15.86 6.09 -4.73
N MET A 217 -15.59 7.37 -4.44
CA MET A 217 -16.44 8.15 -3.54
C MET A 217 -17.83 8.37 -4.11
N GLU A 218 -17.96 8.65 -5.43
CA GLU A 218 -19.27 8.76 -6.09
C GLU A 218 -20.05 7.43 -6.08
N ILE A 219 -19.38 6.29 -6.23
CA ILE A 219 -20.00 4.95 -6.09
C ILE A 219 -20.59 4.80 -4.69
N ILE A 220 -19.81 5.10 -3.65
CA ILE A 220 -20.27 5.01 -2.26
C ILE A 220 -21.45 5.93 -2.00
N GLU A 221 -21.43 7.13 -2.55
CA GLU A 221 -22.51 8.11 -2.41
C GLU A 221 -23.82 7.64 -3.09
N LEU A 222 -23.71 7.06 -4.30
CA LEU A 222 -24.87 6.46 -4.97
C LEU A 222 -25.48 5.33 -4.15
N ILE A 223 -24.66 4.45 -3.57
CA ILE A 223 -25.14 3.36 -2.71
C ILE A 223 -25.75 3.94 -1.42
N ALA A 224 -25.10 4.93 -0.78
CA ALA A 224 -25.61 5.59 0.42
C ALA A 224 -26.96 6.25 0.21
N ASN A 225 -27.20 6.82 -0.99
CA ASN A 225 -28.47 7.42 -1.38
C ASN A 225 -29.55 6.40 -1.77
N SER A 226 -29.20 5.13 -1.91
CA SER A 226 -30.08 4.08 -2.42
C SER A 226 -30.74 3.21 -1.34
N GLY A 227 -30.71 3.64 -0.07
CA GLY A 227 -31.39 2.95 1.03
C GLY A 227 -30.48 2.23 2.02
N THR A 228 -29.17 2.54 2.05
CA THR A 228 -28.26 2.09 3.09
C THR A 228 -28.63 2.72 4.44
N THR A 229 -28.68 1.94 5.51
CA THR A 229 -29.03 2.44 6.85
C THR A 229 -27.92 3.30 7.42
N THR A 230 -26.66 2.84 7.30
CA THR A 230 -25.49 3.58 7.79
C THR A 230 -24.34 3.49 6.78
N VAL A 231 -23.78 4.64 6.42
CA VAL A 231 -22.51 4.75 5.71
C VAL A 231 -21.58 5.64 6.51
N ALA A 232 -20.49 5.07 7.01
CA ALA A 232 -19.47 5.81 7.74
C ALA A 232 -18.17 5.87 6.93
N ILE A 233 -17.72 7.06 6.58
CA ILE A 233 -16.39 7.29 5.99
C ILE A 233 -15.47 7.86 7.07
N VAL A 234 -14.33 7.21 7.28
CA VAL A 234 -13.38 7.52 8.34
C VAL A 234 -12.03 7.83 7.69
N GLY A 235 -11.41 8.94 8.05
CA GLY A 235 -10.15 9.31 7.44
C GLY A 235 -9.46 10.51 8.09
N ASP A 236 -8.29 10.80 7.54
CA ASP A 236 -7.46 11.97 7.87
C ASP A 236 -6.94 12.59 6.56
N PRO A 237 -7.45 13.74 6.12
CA PRO A 237 -7.03 14.38 4.87
C PRO A 237 -5.52 14.64 4.80
N ASP A 238 -4.89 14.97 5.95
CA ASP A 238 -3.46 15.23 6.03
C ASP A 238 -2.60 13.95 5.94
N GLN A 239 -3.21 12.77 5.93
CA GLN A 239 -2.54 11.48 5.69
C GLN A 239 -2.81 10.90 4.29
N ALA A 240 -3.40 11.66 3.37
CA ALA A 240 -3.57 11.27 1.98
C ALA A 240 -2.23 11.36 1.21
N ILE A 241 -1.60 10.22 0.97
CA ILE A 241 -0.28 10.12 0.33
C ILE A 241 -0.24 9.20 -0.90
N TYR A 242 -1.41 8.89 -1.49
CA TYR A 242 -1.56 8.00 -2.63
C TYR A 242 -2.15 8.69 -3.87
N GLU A 243 -1.87 10.00 -4.08
CA GLU A 243 -2.33 10.72 -5.27
C GLU A 243 -1.87 10.06 -6.58
N TRP A 244 -0.69 9.42 -6.57
CA TRP A 244 -0.20 8.64 -7.72
C TRP A 244 -1.07 7.39 -8.05
N ARG A 245 -1.99 7.00 -7.16
CA ARG A 245 -3.04 5.99 -7.36
C ARG A 245 -4.42 6.61 -7.59
N ASP A 246 -4.48 7.86 -8.04
CA ASP A 246 -5.71 8.61 -8.26
C ASP A 246 -6.50 8.94 -6.97
N ALA A 247 -5.87 8.84 -5.79
CA ALA A 247 -6.48 9.32 -4.55
C ALA A 247 -6.76 10.82 -4.64
N THR A 248 -7.95 11.22 -4.22
CA THR A 248 -8.43 12.60 -4.34
C THR A 248 -9.01 13.05 -2.99
N PRO A 249 -8.15 13.49 -2.03
CA PRO A 249 -8.57 13.83 -0.67
C PRO A 249 -9.61 14.93 -0.60
N GLU A 250 -9.72 15.75 -1.65
CA GLU A 250 -10.72 16.82 -1.77
C GLU A 250 -12.16 16.28 -1.70
N TYR A 251 -12.41 15.06 -2.20
CA TYR A 251 -13.73 14.44 -2.12
C TYR A 251 -14.09 14.01 -0.70
N PHE A 252 -13.12 13.53 0.10
CA PHE A 252 -13.32 13.29 1.52
C PHE A 252 -13.54 14.61 2.27
N THR A 253 -12.71 15.62 2.00
CA THR A 253 -12.83 16.96 2.62
C THR A 253 -14.16 17.63 2.26
N ALA A 254 -14.67 17.45 1.02
CA ALA A 254 -15.97 17.97 0.63
C ALA A 254 -17.11 17.41 1.51
N LYS A 255 -17.00 16.16 1.98
CA LYS A 255 -18.01 15.58 2.89
C LYS A 255 -17.97 16.19 4.29
N LEU A 256 -16.86 16.76 4.72
CA LEU A 256 -16.76 17.54 5.96
C LEU A 256 -17.50 18.89 5.89
N ASN A 257 -17.94 19.30 4.70
CA ASN A 257 -18.70 20.52 4.48
C ASN A 257 -20.12 20.25 3.93
N ASP A 258 -20.50 18.98 3.76
CA ASP A 258 -21.80 18.56 3.23
C ASP A 258 -22.81 18.35 4.36
N HIS A 259 -23.82 19.22 4.44
CA HIS A 259 -24.87 19.18 5.49
C HIS A 259 -25.68 17.89 5.50
N ASN A 260 -25.62 17.05 4.46
CA ASN A 260 -26.29 15.73 4.44
C ASN A 260 -25.51 14.67 5.20
N TRP A 261 -24.29 14.99 5.68
CA TRP A 261 -23.43 14.10 6.46
C TRP A 261 -23.31 14.60 7.90
N GLN A 262 -23.34 13.68 8.86
CA GLN A 262 -23.02 13.98 10.24
C GLN A 262 -21.51 14.09 10.38
N HIS A 263 -21.01 15.26 10.82
CA HIS A 263 -19.59 15.54 10.96
C HIS A 263 -19.15 15.21 12.37
N LEU A 264 -18.19 14.28 12.49
CA LEU A 264 -17.59 13.87 13.75
C LEU A 264 -16.08 14.03 13.68
N TYR A 265 -15.45 14.26 14.83
CA TYR A 265 -14.03 14.48 14.93
C TYR A 265 -13.43 13.62 16.04
N LEU A 266 -12.20 13.12 15.85
CA LEU A 266 -11.35 12.57 16.90
C LEU A 266 -10.14 13.48 17.06
N THR A 267 -10.10 14.22 18.14
CA THR A 267 -9.10 15.27 18.39
C THR A 267 -8.07 14.88 19.45
N VAL A 268 -8.24 13.72 20.09
CA VAL A 268 -7.34 13.17 21.10
C VAL A 268 -6.30 12.26 20.45
N ASN A 269 -5.02 12.43 20.81
CA ASN A 269 -3.92 11.60 20.34
C ASN A 269 -3.43 10.63 21.44
N PHE A 270 -3.51 9.33 21.21
CA PHE A 270 -3.05 8.27 22.13
C PHE A 270 -1.65 7.75 21.79
N ARG A 271 -1.03 8.23 20.72
CA ARG A 271 0.28 7.76 20.25
C ARG A 271 1.43 8.60 20.80
N SER A 272 1.41 9.88 20.50
CA SER A 272 2.58 10.77 20.60
C SER A 272 2.54 11.62 21.85
N SER A 273 3.73 12.10 22.27
CA SER A 273 3.84 13.11 23.34
C SER A 273 3.16 14.42 22.95
N GLN A 274 2.78 15.25 23.94
CA GLN A 274 2.18 16.54 23.68
C GLN A 274 3.12 17.47 22.90
N HIS A 275 4.44 17.37 23.12
CA HIS A 275 5.44 18.13 22.38
C HIS A 275 5.40 17.81 20.88
N ILE A 276 5.31 16.51 20.52
CA ILE A 276 5.18 16.09 19.13
C ILE A 276 3.85 16.56 18.54
N CYS A 277 2.73 16.43 19.25
CA CYS A 277 1.42 16.91 18.80
C CYS A 277 1.44 18.42 18.51
N ASN A 278 2.02 19.22 19.41
CA ASN A 278 2.12 20.67 19.25
C ASN A 278 2.98 21.06 18.03
N ALA A 279 4.11 20.40 17.86
CA ALA A 279 5.04 20.68 16.77
C ALA A 279 4.46 20.27 15.40
N THR A 280 3.88 19.08 15.31
CA THR A 280 3.36 18.53 14.05
C THR A 280 2.07 19.20 13.60
N SER A 281 1.27 19.78 14.51
CA SER A 281 0.05 20.53 14.17
C SER A 281 0.30 21.70 13.19
N LYS A 282 1.53 22.25 13.16
CA LYS A 282 1.92 23.30 12.22
C LYS A 282 2.06 22.83 10.76
N PHE A 283 1.99 21.51 10.54
CA PHE A 283 2.11 20.87 9.23
C PHE A 283 0.79 20.23 8.77
N SER A 284 -0.31 20.49 9.46
CA SER A 284 -1.64 19.98 9.17
C SER A 284 -2.51 21.08 8.54
N SER A 285 -3.14 20.79 7.42
CA SER A 285 -4.12 21.68 6.79
C SER A 285 -5.44 21.71 7.56
N VAL A 286 -5.81 20.60 8.16
CA VAL A 286 -7.04 20.45 8.97
C VAL A 286 -6.94 21.20 10.29
N LEU A 287 -5.73 21.28 10.86
CA LEU A 287 -5.47 21.93 12.16
C LEU A 287 -4.96 23.37 12.00
N GLU A 288 -4.86 23.88 10.77
CA GLU A 288 -4.47 25.26 10.55
C GLU A 288 -5.38 26.20 11.36
N ASN A 289 -4.75 27.03 12.19
CA ASN A 289 -5.44 27.94 13.11
C ASN A 289 -6.31 27.29 14.21
N LYS A 290 -6.19 25.97 14.44
CA LYS A 290 -6.84 25.22 15.53
C LYS A 290 -5.83 24.82 16.61
N LYS A 291 -6.35 24.37 17.75
CA LYS A 291 -5.51 23.78 18.80
C LYS A 291 -4.93 22.44 18.35
N ALA A 292 -3.68 22.19 18.74
CA ALA A 292 -3.07 20.88 18.54
C ALA A 292 -3.89 19.78 19.26
N PRO A 293 -3.84 18.52 18.75
CA PRO A 293 -4.47 17.40 19.43
C PRO A 293 -3.97 17.26 20.87
N GLN A 294 -4.89 16.94 21.78
CA GLN A 294 -4.54 16.63 23.16
C GLN A 294 -3.93 15.24 23.24
N ALA A 295 -2.71 15.12 23.74
CA ALA A 295 -2.08 13.82 24.00
C ALA A 295 -2.66 13.19 25.27
N MET A 296 -3.10 11.92 25.17
CA MET A 296 -3.67 11.16 26.30
C MET A 296 -3.12 9.72 26.40
N GLY A 297 -2.14 9.35 25.56
CA GLY A 297 -1.50 8.04 25.62
C GLY A 297 -0.43 7.95 26.72
N ASP A 298 0.19 6.78 26.84
CA ASP A 298 1.20 6.46 27.87
C ASP A 298 2.40 7.43 27.86
N TYR A 299 2.68 8.02 26.71
CA TYR A 299 3.81 8.93 26.52
C TYR A 299 3.40 10.41 26.40
N CYS A 300 2.17 10.76 26.79
CA CYS A 300 1.65 12.13 26.63
C CYS A 300 2.52 13.20 27.30
N GLN A 301 3.15 12.86 28.44
CA GLN A 301 4.02 13.75 29.21
C GLN A 301 5.53 13.53 28.95
N TYR A 302 5.89 12.79 27.89
CA TYR A 302 7.31 12.58 27.57
C TYR A 302 7.99 13.94 27.31
N PRO A 303 9.11 14.27 28.03
CA PRO A 303 9.56 15.66 28.20
C PRO A 303 10.32 16.21 26.99
N LYS A 304 10.70 15.37 26.02
CA LYS A 304 11.55 15.77 24.89
C LYS A 304 10.77 16.48 23.81
N LYS A 305 11.23 17.67 23.42
CA LYS A 305 10.76 18.37 22.23
C LYS A 305 11.28 17.68 20.96
N PRO A 306 10.56 17.74 19.86
CA PRO A 306 11.10 17.39 18.54
C PRO A 306 12.37 18.18 18.21
N ILE A 307 13.27 17.54 17.47
CA ILE A 307 14.56 18.12 17.10
C ILE A 307 14.59 18.47 15.62
N LEU A 308 14.96 19.71 15.31
CA LEU A 308 15.37 20.11 13.97
C LEU A 308 16.90 20.03 13.87
N LEU A 309 17.40 19.02 13.15
CA LEU A 309 18.83 18.81 12.94
C LEU A 309 19.27 19.51 11.64
N GLN A 310 20.10 20.52 11.74
CA GLN A 310 20.71 21.18 10.59
C GLN A 310 22.03 20.52 10.24
N VAL A 311 22.12 19.96 9.03
CA VAL A 311 23.24 19.11 8.60
C VAL A 311 24.15 19.87 7.63
N SER A 312 25.43 19.91 7.93
CA SER A 312 26.47 20.46 7.05
C SER A 312 26.56 19.67 5.74
N SER A 313 26.86 20.35 4.64
CA SER A 313 27.04 19.72 3.32
C SER A 313 28.21 18.73 3.23
N GLN A 314 29.07 18.70 4.22
CA GLN A 314 30.20 17.77 4.31
C GLN A 314 29.81 16.43 4.95
N LYS A 315 28.67 16.36 5.65
CA LYS A 315 28.20 15.18 6.34
C LYS A 315 27.42 14.26 5.42
N LYS A 316 27.60 12.97 5.59
CA LYS A 316 26.91 11.91 4.87
C LYS A 316 25.66 11.46 5.63
N LYS A 317 24.81 10.65 5.00
CA LYS A 317 23.59 10.08 5.64
C LYS A 317 23.96 9.19 6.83
N GLU A 318 25.07 8.46 6.74
CA GLU A 318 25.57 7.59 7.81
C GLU A 318 25.87 8.40 9.08
N ASP A 319 26.48 9.58 8.95
CA ASP A 319 26.77 10.48 10.08
C ASP A 319 25.47 10.93 10.77
N ILE A 320 24.42 11.21 9.99
CA ILE A 320 23.09 11.58 10.50
C ILE A 320 22.48 10.42 11.30
N ILE A 321 22.58 9.20 10.76
CA ILE A 321 22.04 8.00 11.40
C ILE A 321 22.77 7.69 12.71
N GLU A 322 24.11 7.75 12.72
CA GLU A 322 24.90 7.53 13.94
C GLU A 322 24.59 8.59 15.01
N TRP A 323 24.48 9.86 14.59
CA TRP A 323 24.05 10.91 15.50
C TRP A 323 22.64 10.63 16.07
N PHE A 324 21.72 10.17 15.24
CA PHE A 324 20.36 9.84 15.68
C PHE A 324 20.33 8.65 16.65
N LYS A 325 21.16 7.63 16.44
CA LYS A 325 21.31 6.52 17.39
C LYS A 325 21.77 7.02 18.77
N ALA A 326 22.80 7.87 18.79
CA ALA A 326 23.29 8.47 20.03
C ALA A 326 22.20 9.28 20.73
N GLU A 327 21.45 10.10 19.97
CA GLU A 327 20.34 10.89 20.51
C GLU A 327 19.21 10.00 21.07
N CYS A 328 18.91 8.85 20.43
CA CYS A 328 17.96 7.87 20.97
C CYS A 328 18.42 7.35 22.35
N LEU A 329 19.67 6.91 22.45
CA LEU A 329 20.24 6.41 23.71
C LEU A 329 20.25 7.46 24.83
N GLU A 330 20.61 8.71 24.51
CA GLU A 330 20.55 9.83 25.47
C GLU A 330 19.13 10.08 26.01
N ASN A 331 18.11 9.75 25.22
CA ASN A 331 16.71 9.90 25.60
C ASN A 331 16.08 8.60 26.10
N GLY A 332 16.86 7.58 26.46
CA GLY A 332 16.37 6.33 27.03
C GLY A 332 15.61 5.47 26.01
N ILE A 333 15.93 5.59 24.73
CA ILE A 333 15.38 4.79 23.64
C ILE A 333 16.51 3.94 23.08
N ASP A 334 16.48 2.64 23.32
CA ASP A 334 17.48 1.72 22.81
C ASP A 334 17.08 1.19 21.42
N PRO A 335 17.81 1.57 20.35
CA PRO A 335 17.47 1.11 18.99
C PRO A 335 17.52 -0.41 18.81
N ALA A 336 18.19 -1.16 19.69
CA ALA A 336 18.23 -2.62 19.65
C ALA A 336 16.94 -3.27 20.20
N VAL A 337 16.18 -2.57 21.04
CA VAL A 337 15.00 -3.09 21.73
C VAL A 337 13.73 -2.33 21.33
N ASP A 338 13.82 -1.00 21.26
CA ASP A 338 12.70 -0.12 20.92
C ASP A 338 12.48 -0.03 19.40
N ARG A 339 11.25 0.24 19.00
CA ARG A 339 10.93 0.44 17.58
C ARG A 339 11.40 1.81 17.10
N VAL A 340 12.48 1.85 16.36
CA VAL A 340 13.08 3.07 15.83
C VAL A 340 13.01 3.07 14.30
N SER A 341 12.74 4.21 13.69
CA SER A 341 12.67 4.32 12.22
C SER A 341 13.48 5.48 11.65
N VAL A 342 14.08 5.23 10.49
CA VAL A 342 14.70 6.24 9.62
C VAL A 342 13.89 6.28 8.32
N LEU A 343 13.25 7.40 8.07
CA LEU A 343 12.29 7.56 6.98
C LEU A 343 12.80 8.54 5.91
N THR A 344 12.65 8.13 4.66
CA THR A 344 12.89 8.97 3.49
C THR A 344 11.71 8.87 2.55
N ARG A 345 11.59 9.75 1.56
CA ARG A 345 10.58 9.60 0.52
C ARG A 345 10.92 8.49 -0.46
N GLY A 346 12.17 8.34 -0.86
CA GLY A 346 12.64 7.31 -1.78
C GLY A 346 13.24 6.11 -1.06
N LYS A 347 13.68 5.11 -1.83
CA LYS A 347 14.48 4.03 -1.26
C LYS A 347 15.75 4.62 -0.68
N ILE A 348 16.06 4.27 0.56
CA ILE A 348 17.38 4.52 1.13
C ILE A 348 18.31 3.56 0.38
N HIS A 349 19.10 4.09 -0.54
CA HIS A 349 20.24 3.35 -1.07
C HIS A 349 21.31 3.33 0.03
N ASN A 350 21.18 2.38 0.96
CA ASN A 350 22.30 2.01 1.79
C ASN A 350 23.31 1.31 0.89
N GLU A 351 24.59 1.51 1.10
CA GLU A 351 25.66 0.70 0.48
C GLU A 351 25.49 -0.81 0.80
N THR A 352 24.61 -1.12 1.76
CA THR A 352 24.15 -2.47 2.12
C THR A 352 22.84 -2.87 1.43
N ASP A 353 22.28 -2.11 0.48
CA ASP A 353 21.19 -2.62 -0.35
C ASP A 353 21.72 -3.84 -1.09
N ILE A 354 21.22 -5.01 -0.68
CA ILE A 354 21.52 -6.25 -1.37
C ILE A 354 20.93 -6.07 -2.76
N PRO A 355 21.78 -5.91 -3.79
CA PRO A 355 21.28 -5.56 -5.11
C PRO A 355 20.45 -6.69 -5.66
N ASP A 356 19.54 -6.37 -6.56
CA ASP A 356 18.76 -7.35 -7.30
C ASP A 356 19.71 -8.42 -7.89
N LEU A 357 19.66 -9.59 -7.27
CA LEU A 357 20.51 -10.74 -7.58
C LEU A 357 19.87 -11.63 -8.63
N TRP A 358 18.54 -11.60 -8.70
CA TRP A 358 17.78 -12.55 -9.48
C TRP A 358 17.73 -12.16 -10.95
N GLN A 359 18.03 -13.10 -11.85
CA GLN A 359 18.00 -12.87 -13.29
C GLN A 359 16.72 -13.41 -13.94
N THR A 360 16.01 -14.29 -13.24
CA THR A 360 14.72 -14.84 -13.69
C THR A 360 13.69 -14.74 -12.56
N ALA A 361 12.43 -14.57 -12.94
CA ALA A 361 11.34 -14.53 -11.99
C ALA A 361 11.19 -15.85 -11.22
N GLU A 362 11.44 -16.96 -11.89
CA GLU A 362 11.38 -18.29 -11.28
C GLU A 362 12.42 -18.45 -10.17
N THR A 363 13.66 -17.98 -10.40
CA THR A 363 14.72 -18.01 -9.38
C THR A 363 14.34 -17.15 -8.16
N GLU A 364 13.84 -15.94 -8.40
CA GLU A 364 13.38 -15.05 -7.33
C GLU A 364 12.24 -15.67 -6.51
N LEU A 365 11.23 -16.20 -7.19
CA LEU A 365 10.09 -16.85 -6.56
C LEU A 365 10.48 -18.08 -5.74
N LEU A 366 11.40 -18.92 -6.25
CA LEU A 366 11.94 -20.07 -5.51
C LEU A 366 12.73 -19.65 -4.28
N ALA A 367 13.56 -18.63 -4.42
CA ALA A 367 14.35 -18.09 -3.31
C ALA A 367 13.44 -17.49 -2.24
N TYR A 368 12.43 -16.72 -2.65
CA TYR A 368 11.47 -16.13 -1.72
C TYR A 368 10.57 -17.16 -1.07
N SER A 369 10.14 -18.21 -1.81
CA SER A 369 9.39 -19.31 -1.21
C SER A 369 10.23 -20.09 -0.19
N THR A 370 11.55 -20.25 -0.43
CA THR A 370 12.48 -20.85 0.55
C THR A 370 12.50 -20.03 1.86
N TYR A 371 12.62 -18.71 1.76
CA TYR A 371 12.57 -17.83 2.92
C TYR A 371 11.23 -17.94 3.68
N LEU A 372 10.11 -17.79 2.98
CA LEU A 372 8.77 -17.86 3.57
C LEU A 372 8.49 -19.23 4.21
N TRP A 373 8.96 -20.32 3.61
CA TRP A 373 8.80 -21.68 4.14
C TRP A 373 9.52 -21.88 5.46
N ASN A 374 10.69 -21.24 5.64
CA ASN A 374 11.50 -21.36 6.85
C ASN A 374 11.10 -20.38 7.96
N TYR A 375 10.77 -19.14 7.61
CA TYR A 375 10.71 -18.03 8.58
C TYR A 375 9.37 -17.30 8.64
N SER A 376 8.40 -17.61 7.78
CA SER A 376 7.17 -16.83 7.71
C SER A 376 5.94 -17.70 7.40
N SER A 377 5.18 -17.38 6.39
CA SER A 377 3.90 -17.98 6.04
C SER A 377 4.05 -19.18 5.11
N LYS A 378 3.66 -20.38 5.57
CA LYS A 378 3.60 -21.57 4.72
C LYS A 378 2.64 -21.42 3.54
N LYS A 379 1.54 -20.69 3.73
CA LYS A 379 0.56 -20.38 2.67
C LYS A 379 1.20 -19.53 1.57
N ASP A 380 1.90 -18.45 1.95
CA ASP A 380 2.55 -17.58 0.97
C ASP A 380 3.72 -18.26 0.29
N ALA A 381 4.47 -19.10 1.03
CA ALA A 381 5.50 -19.94 0.45
C ALA A 381 4.93 -20.86 -0.65
N PHE A 382 3.77 -21.49 -0.39
CA PHE A 382 3.08 -22.31 -1.37
C PHE A 382 2.72 -21.52 -2.63
N LEU A 383 2.09 -20.36 -2.49
CA LEU A 383 1.67 -19.52 -3.62
C LEU A 383 2.87 -19.04 -4.46
N LYS A 384 3.99 -18.71 -3.83
CA LYS A 384 5.22 -18.29 -4.55
C LYS A 384 5.87 -19.47 -5.27
N CYS A 385 5.96 -20.63 -4.63
CA CYS A 385 6.49 -21.85 -5.22
C CYS A 385 5.60 -22.33 -6.39
N GLU A 386 4.28 -22.26 -6.24
CA GLU A 386 3.31 -22.58 -7.29
C GLU A 386 3.52 -21.71 -8.53
N LYS A 387 3.69 -20.40 -8.36
CA LYS A 387 4.00 -19.48 -9.46
C LYS A 387 5.35 -19.78 -10.11
N ALA A 388 6.37 -20.15 -9.33
CA ALA A 388 7.66 -20.56 -9.87
C ALA A 388 7.55 -21.82 -10.70
N LEU A 389 6.87 -22.85 -10.18
CA LEU A 389 6.66 -24.12 -10.86
C LEU A 389 5.84 -23.93 -12.16
N TYR A 390 4.81 -23.08 -12.12
CA TYR A 390 4.06 -22.68 -13.32
C TYR A 390 5.00 -22.09 -14.39
N GLY A 391 5.86 -21.15 -14.00
CA GLY A 391 6.87 -20.54 -14.88
C GLY A 391 7.82 -21.57 -15.51
N ILE A 392 8.14 -22.64 -14.78
CA ILE A 392 9.02 -23.72 -15.24
C ILE A 392 8.30 -24.65 -16.22
N MET A 393 7.09 -25.09 -15.90
CA MET A 393 6.39 -26.19 -16.57
C MET A 393 5.41 -25.75 -17.65
N ILE A 394 4.79 -24.57 -17.53
CA ILE A 394 3.69 -24.17 -18.39
C ILE A 394 4.01 -22.91 -19.18
N GLY A 395 4.42 -21.85 -18.51
CA GLY A 395 4.72 -20.57 -19.16
C GLY A 395 4.80 -19.39 -18.20
N ASP A 396 4.87 -18.18 -18.75
CA ASP A 396 5.00 -16.97 -17.94
C ASP A 396 3.74 -16.74 -17.08
N SER A 397 3.93 -16.67 -15.76
CA SER A 397 2.84 -16.42 -14.81
C SER A 397 2.55 -14.92 -14.58
N ARG A 398 3.32 -14.03 -15.19
CA ARG A 398 3.15 -12.58 -15.03
C ARG A 398 1.84 -12.11 -15.66
N GLY A 399 1.05 -11.38 -14.87
CA GLY A 399 -0.24 -10.84 -15.32
C GLY A 399 -1.39 -11.85 -15.34
N LEU A 400 -1.17 -13.12 -14.94
CA LEU A 400 -2.25 -14.08 -14.78
C LEU A 400 -2.88 -13.97 -13.39
N SER A 401 -4.20 -13.98 -13.33
CA SER A 401 -4.93 -14.22 -12.09
C SER A 401 -4.70 -15.66 -11.60
N LEU A 402 -4.96 -15.92 -10.32
CA LEU A 402 -4.89 -17.28 -9.78
C LEU A 402 -5.84 -18.24 -10.51
N GLU A 403 -7.04 -17.76 -10.88
CA GLU A 403 -8.02 -18.54 -11.63
C GLU A 403 -7.52 -18.93 -13.02
N GLU A 404 -6.96 -17.98 -13.77
CA GLU A 404 -6.39 -18.24 -15.11
C GLU A 404 -5.19 -19.17 -15.04
N MET A 405 -4.38 -19.05 -14.00
CA MET A 405 -3.26 -19.96 -13.75
C MET A 405 -3.78 -21.38 -13.45
N HIS A 406 -4.80 -21.53 -12.59
CA HIS A 406 -5.41 -22.81 -12.27
C HIS A 406 -6.11 -23.44 -13.49
N GLU A 407 -6.87 -22.66 -14.27
CA GLU A 407 -7.45 -23.14 -15.55
C GLU A 407 -6.37 -23.66 -16.53
N SER A 408 -5.21 -23.04 -16.54
CA SER A 408 -4.08 -23.45 -17.38
C SER A 408 -3.40 -24.70 -16.84
N ILE A 409 -3.29 -24.84 -15.53
CA ILE A 409 -2.77 -26.05 -14.87
C ILE A 409 -3.69 -27.24 -15.14
N GLU A 410 -5.01 -27.07 -15.00
CA GLU A 410 -5.99 -28.15 -15.22
C GLU A 410 -6.02 -28.68 -16.67
N LYS A 411 -5.54 -27.90 -17.63
CA LYS A 411 -5.35 -28.37 -19.01
C LYS A 411 -4.14 -29.29 -19.18
N VAL A 412 -3.21 -29.27 -18.23
CA VAL A 412 -1.95 -30.02 -18.30
C VAL A 412 -1.96 -31.22 -17.34
N CYS A 413 -2.52 -31.04 -16.14
CA CYS A 413 -2.61 -32.08 -15.13
C CYS A 413 -3.76 -31.80 -14.14
N ASP A 414 -4.14 -32.85 -13.37
CA ASP A 414 -5.07 -32.68 -12.23
C ASP A 414 -4.50 -31.71 -11.18
N TYR A 415 -5.32 -30.75 -10.72
CA TYR A 415 -4.87 -29.74 -9.77
C TYR A 415 -4.46 -30.31 -8.39
N SER A 416 -5.00 -31.47 -8.01
CA SER A 416 -4.57 -32.18 -6.79
C SER A 416 -3.15 -32.71 -6.93
N GLU A 417 -2.81 -33.31 -8.09
CA GLU A 417 -1.45 -33.76 -8.39
C GLU A 417 -0.47 -32.58 -8.50
N TRP A 418 -0.91 -31.47 -9.10
CA TRP A 418 -0.14 -30.23 -9.12
C TRP A 418 0.22 -29.75 -7.72
N LYS A 419 -0.76 -29.68 -6.80
CA LYS A 419 -0.51 -29.29 -5.39
C LYS A 419 0.48 -30.23 -4.69
N LYS A 420 0.39 -31.53 -4.93
CA LYS A 420 1.36 -32.50 -4.39
C LYS A 420 2.77 -32.19 -4.87
N THR A 421 2.93 -31.87 -6.15
CA THR A 421 4.22 -31.48 -6.75
C THR A 421 4.77 -30.19 -6.13
N VAL A 422 3.93 -29.18 -5.92
CA VAL A 422 4.34 -27.93 -5.23
C VAL A 422 4.78 -28.22 -3.80
N ILE A 423 4.03 -29.04 -3.06
CA ILE A 423 4.37 -29.40 -1.67
C ILE A 423 5.66 -30.22 -1.62
N LEU A 424 5.83 -31.14 -2.56
CA LEU A 424 7.06 -31.93 -2.68
C LEU A 424 8.26 -31.00 -2.91
N LEU A 425 8.16 -30.09 -3.87
CA LEU A 425 9.23 -29.12 -4.13
C LEU A 425 9.54 -28.28 -2.89
N LEU A 426 8.52 -27.75 -2.20
CA LEU A 426 8.70 -27.01 -0.96
C LEU A 426 9.41 -27.80 0.15
N SER A 427 9.11 -29.11 0.27
CA SER A 427 9.73 -29.97 1.26
C SER A 427 11.21 -30.27 0.96
N LEU A 428 11.62 -30.14 -0.30
CA LEU A 428 12.98 -30.36 -0.78
C LEU A 428 13.80 -29.07 -0.86
N LEU A 429 13.18 -27.89 -0.59
CA LEU A 429 13.90 -26.62 -0.57
C LEU A 429 14.98 -26.62 0.53
N PRO A 430 16.17 -26.06 0.25
CA PRO A 430 17.20 -25.92 1.27
C PRO A 430 16.78 -24.97 2.39
N LYS A 431 17.49 -24.99 3.51
CA LYS A 431 17.27 -24.02 4.58
C LYS A 431 17.66 -22.63 4.11
N ALA A 432 16.96 -21.61 4.59
CA ALA A 432 17.21 -20.23 4.19
C ALA A 432 18.47 -19.60 4.85
N ASP A 433 19.08 -20.25 5.83
CA ASP A 433 20.41 -19.91 6.39
C ASP A 433 21.57 -20.37 5.49
N THR A 434 21.30 -21.16 4.44
CA THR A 434 22.28 -21.60 3.44
C THR A 434 22.74 -20.42 2.59
N SER A 435 24.04 -20.39 2.22
CA SER A 435 24.58 -19.36 1.32
C SER A 435 23.89 -19.40 -0.06
N ILE A 436 23.85 -18.25 -0.75
CA ILE A 436 23.26 -18.16 -2.10
C ILE A 436 23.89 -19.17 -3.05
N LYS A 437 25.21 -19.35 -2.98
CA LYS A 437 25.96 -20.28 -3.81
C LYS A 437 25.50 -21.73 -3.58
N GLU A 438 25.40 -22.14 -2.32
CA GLU A 438 24.98 -23.49 -1.96
C GLU A 438 23.48 -23.66 -2.20
N TRP A 439 22.64 -22.66 -1.87
CA TRP A 439 21.21 -22.68 -2.17
C TRP A 439 20.97 -22.92 -3.67
N LYS A 440 21.67 -22.18 -4.53
CA LYS A 440 21.54 -22.32 -5.97
C LYS A 440 21.92 -23.74 -6.45
N LYS A 441 23.00 -24.30 -5.91
CA LYS A 441 23.45 -25.65 -6.21
C LYS A 441 22.40 -26.70 -5.82
N VAL A 442 21.88 -26.61 -4.58
CA VAL A 442 20.90 -27.55 -4.07
C VAL A 442 19.59 -27.46 -4.88
N ILE A 443 19.06 -26.26 -5.15
CA ILE A 443 17.82 -26.11 -5.91
C ILE A 443 17.97 -26.59 -7.36
N THR A 444 19.12 -26.38 -7.98
CA THR A 444 19.40 -26.87 -9.34
C THR A 444 19.38 -28.40 -9.37
N ASN A 445 20.09 -29.04 -8.45
CA ASN A 445 20.14 -30.50 -8.35
C ASN A 445 18.73 -31.10 -8.02
N THR A 446 17.98 -30.45 -7.15
CA THR A 446 16.61 -30.85 -6.82
C THR A 446 15.70 -30.82 -8.04
N LEU A 447 15.76 -29.75 -8.83
CA LEU A 447 14.97 -29.64 -10.05
C LEU A 447 15.43 -30.65 -11.12
N GLU A 448 16.73 -30.92 -11.25
CA GLU A 448 17.27 -31.95 -12.15
C GLU A 448 16.76 -33.32 -11.78
N ASP A 449 16.78 -33.67 -10.49
CA ASP A 449 16.26 -34.99 -10.00
C ASP A 449 14.75 -35.14 -10.26
N LEU A 450 13.96 -34.09 -10.03
CA LEU A 450 12.52 -34.07 -10.32
C LEU A 450 12.23 -34.19 -11.83
N ILE A 451 13.05 -33.58 -12.67
CA ILE A 451 12.96 -33.73 -14.13
C ILE A 451 13.31 -35.15 -14.57
N GLN A 452 14.40 -35.74 -14.06
CA GLN A 452 14.82 -37.12 -14.37
C GLN A 452 13.76 -38.14 -13.95
N LYS A 453 13.06 -37.89 -12.84
CA LYS A 453 11.93 -38.71 -12.36
C LYS A 453 10.62 -38.43 -13.10
N SER A 454 10.61 -37.57 -14.09
CA SER A 454 9.41 -37.14 -14.83
C SER A 454 8.29 -36.58 -13.96
N ILE A 455 8.64 -36.03 -12.77
CA ILE A 455 7.70 -35.37 -11.87
C ILE A 455 7.42 -33.96 -12.36
N ILE A 456 8.44 -33.27 -12.90
CA ILE A 456 8.31 -31.97 -13.55
C ILE A 456 8.90 -32.02 -14.96
N ASN A 457 8.38 -31.18 -15.85
CA ASN A 457 8.87 -30.98 -17.19
C ASN A 457 9.13 -29.51 -17.46
N ILE A 458 10.17 -29.20 -18.24
CA ILE A 458 10.46 -27.83 -18.66
C ILE A 458 9.73 -27.54 -19.97
N THR A 459 8.96 -26.46 -20.01
CA THR A 459 8.26 -26.07 -21.25
C THR A 459 9.22 -25.45 -22.27
N GLY A 460 9.05 -25.80 -23.52
CA GLY A 460 9.82 -25.27 -24.65
C GLY A 460 11.29 -25.76 -24.68
N ASN A 461 12.16 -25.03 -25.39
CA ASN A 461 13.59 -25.35 -25.54
C ASN A 461 14.46 -24.76 -24.44
N ARG A 462 13.90 -24.43 -23.27
CA ARG A 462 14.63 -23.81 -22.13
C ARG A 462 15.49 -24.87 -21.43
N LYS A 463 16.70 -24.46 -21.02
CA LYS A 463 17.56 -25.29 -20.16
C LYS A 463 17.36 -24.88 -18.70
N LEU A 464 17.59 -25.79 -17.76
CA LEU A 464 17.51 -25.49 -16.34
C LEU A 464 18.45 -24.34 -15.92
N THR A 465 19.62 -24.25 -16.57
CA THR A 465 20.57 -23.14 -16.39
C THR A 465 20.03 -21.77 -16.81
N ASP A 466 18.99 -21.74 -17.66
CA ASP A 466 18.32 -20.49 -18.06
C ASP A 466 17.17 -20.13 -17.11
N ILE A 467 16.74 -21.08 -16.32
CA ILE A 467 15.66 -20.94 -15.33
C ILE A 467 16.25 -20.53 -13.99
N VAL A 468 17.19 -21.31 -13.44
CA VAL A 468 17.84 -21.01 -12.14
C VAL A 468 19.08 -20.14 -12.38
N LYS A 469 18.87 -18.83 -12.40
CA LYS A 469 19.90 -17.88 -12.81
C LYS A 469 20.05 -16.71 -11.85
N THR A 470 21.25 -16.57 -11.30
CA THR A 470 21.63 -15.45 -10.44
C THR A 470 22.79 -14.67 -11.09
N LYS A 471 22.92 -13.40 -10.75
CA LYS A 471 24.09 -12.61 -11.15
C LYS A 471 25.36 -13.23 -10.54
N SER A 472 26.42 -13.34 -11.33
CA SER A 472 27.73 -13.82 -10.87
C SER A 472 28.54 -12.75 -10.13
N ARG A 473 28.23 -11.49 -10.39
CA ARG A 473 28.83 -10.31 -9.75
C ARG A 473 27.82 -9.17 -9.74
N ILE A 474 27.90 -8.33 -8.73
CA ILE A 474 27.04 -7.16 -8.57
C ILE A 474 27.92 -5.92 -8.41
N LYS A 475 27.38 -4.78 -8.84
CA LYS A 475 28.06 -3.49 -8.72
C LYS A 475 27.72 -2.87 -7.37
N ILE A 476 28.76 -2.65 -6.54
CA ILE A 476 28.65 -1.94 -5.27
C ILE A 476 29.48 -0.65 -5.42
N GLY A 477 28.81 0.49 -5.51
CA GLY A 477 29.49 1.75 -5.80
C GLY A 477 30.22 1.71 -7.13
N LYS A 478 31.57 1.87 -7.13
CA LYS A 478 32.44 1.81 -8.33
C LYS A 478 33.01 0.42 -8.64
N TYR A 479 32.86 -0.54 -7.75
CA TYR A 479 33.49 -1.87 -7.85
C TYR A 479 32.44 -2.97 -8.07
N TYR A 480 32.91 -4.13 -8.58
CA TYR A 480 32.11 -5.35 -8.66
C TYR A 480 32.53 -6.30 -7.54
N SER A 481 31.56 -6.89 -6.82
CA SER A 481 31.82 -7.89 -5.78
C SER A 481 31.10 -9.20 -6.09
N THR A 482 31.66 -10.29 -5.57
CA THR A 482 31.09 -11.65 -5.56
C THR A 482 30.75 -12.11 -4.14
N ASP A 483 31.08 -11.34 -3.12
CA ASP A 483 31.02 -11.72 -1.70
C ASP A 483 29.60 -12.03 -1.25
N PHE A 484 28.61 -11.47 -1.94
CA PHE A 484 27.20 -11.74 -1.68
C PHE A 484 26.82 -13.22 -1.90
N LEU A 485 27.57 -13.97 -2.72
CA LEU A 485 27.30 -15.38 -2.99
C LEU A 485 27.48 -16.26 -1.75
N ASP A 486 28.30 -15.82 -0.81
CA ASP A 486 28.57 -16.51 0.44
C ASP A 486 27.63 -16.06 1.58
N LEU A 487 26.78 -15.03 1.33
CA LEU A 487 25.78 -14.61 2.30
C LEU A 487 24.59 -15.58 2.37
N PRO A 488 24.00 -15.79 3.56
CA PRO A 488 22.79 -16.59 3.71
C PRO A 488 21.61 -16.01 2.93
N LEU A 489 20.79 -16.90 2.36
CA LEU A 489 19.61 -16.54 1.57
C LEU A 489 18.64 -15.62 2.31
N PHE A 490 18.39 -15.87 3.60
CA PHE A 490 17.42 -15.10 4.38
C PHE A 490 17.75 -13.60 4.42
N LYS A 491 19.03 -13.22 4.39
CA LYS A 491 19.46 -11.82 4.39
C LYS A 491 18.95 -11.01 3.20
N PHE A 492 18.52 -11.67 2.12
CA PHE A 492 17.97 -11.01 0.93
C PHE A 492 16.48 -10.72 1.03
N PHE A 493 15.80 -11.32 2.01
CA PHE A 493 14.35 -11.21 2.22
C PHE A 493 13.98 -10.70 3.60
N GLU A 494 14.90 -10.72 4.56
CA GLU A 494 14.66 -10.04 5.83
C GLU A 494 14.43 -8.55 5.56
N LYS A 495 13.33 -8.01 6.12
CA LYS A 495 13.21 -6.56 6.26
C LYS A 495 14.41 -6.13 7.11
N LYS A 496 15.33 -5.37 6.52
CA LYS A 496 16.55 -4.94 7.20
C LYS A 496 16.20 -4.18 8.48
N THR A 497 16.30 -4.86 9.59
CA THR A 497 16.49 -4.28 10.90
C THR A 497 17.99 -4.35 11.18
N ALA A 498 18.79 -3.46 10.60
CA ALA A 498 20.14 -3.29 11.10
C ALA A 498 20.01 -2.72 12.51
N GLU A 499 20.37 -3.51 13.52
CA GLU A 499 20.35 -3.10 14.92
C GLU A 499 19.00 -2.58 15.44
N GLY A 500 17.86 -3.20 15.05
CA GLY A 500 16.54 -2.78 15.50
C GLY A 500 15.94 -1.57 14.76
N ILE A 501 16.71 -0.84 13.93
CA ILE A 501 16.22 0.33 13.21
C ILE A 501 15.55 -0.07 11.89
N ILE A 502 14.34 0.43 11.68
CA ILE A 502 13.58 0.22 10.45
C ILE A 502 13.91 1.34 9.45
N TYR A 503 14.58 0.98 8.37
CA TYR A 503 14.81 1.87 7.24
C TYR A 503 13.71 1.70 6.20
N SER A 504 12.93 2.74 5.93
CA SER A 504 11.79 2.63 5.01
C SER A 504 11.46 3.94 4.30
N SER A 505 10.67 3.83 3.24
CA SER A 505 9.94 4.99 2.73
C SER A 505 8.77 5.31 3.65
N VAL A 506 8.30 6.56 3.64
CA VAL A 506 7.14 6.98 4.43
C VAL A 506 5.89 6.17 4.07
N HIS A 507 5.70 5.83 2.79
CA HIS A 507 4.59 4.97 2.33
C HIS A 507 4.63 3.58 2.93
N GLY A 508 5.83 3.01 3.12
CA GLY A 508 6.01 1.66 3.68
C GLY A 508 5.67 1.54 5.16
N VAL A 509 5.56 2.66 5.88
CA VAL A 509 5.28 2.71 7.32
C VAL A 509 3.97 3.42 7.65
N LYS A 510 3.13 3.71 6.65
CA LYS A 510 1.80 4.27 6.92
C LYS A 510 1.00 3.29 7.79
N GLY A 511 0.38 3.81 8.85
CA GLY A 511 -0.30 2.99 9.87
C GLY A 511 0.59 2.56 11.04
N GLU A 512 1.90 2.40 10.84
CA GLU A 512 2.83 1.95 11.88
C GLU A 512 3.10 3.02 12.96
N THR A 513 3.66 2.57 14.09
CA THR A 513 4.02 3.41 15.23
C THR A 513 5.41 3.05 15.71
N PHE A 514 6.24 4.06 16.04
CA PHE A 514 7.62 3.92 16.49
C PHE A 514 7.85 4.65 17.80
N ASP A 515 8.88 4.29 18.54
CA ASP A 515 9.32 5.03 19.73
C ASP A 515 10.09 6.29 19.33
N ALA A 516 10.94 6.17 18.31
CA ALA A 516 11.65 7.30 17.70
C ALA A 516 11.59 7.26 16.18
N THR A 517 11.56 8.43 15.55
CA THR A 517 11.57 8.55 14.08
C THR A 517 12.50 9.68 13.66
N LEU A 518 13.38 9.37 12.71
CA LEU A 518 14.18 10.32 11.95
C LEU A 518 13.56 10.49 10.56
N LEU A 519 13.14 11.70 10.21
CA LEU A 519 12.81 12.06 8.83
C LEU A 519 14.03 12.72 8.18
N VAL A 520 14.59 12.09 7.17
CA VAL A 520 15.71 12.65 6.38
C VAL A 520 15.17 13.43 5.19
N VAL A 521 15.46 14.72 5.15
CA VAL A 521 15.05 15.64 4.08
C VAL A 521 16.27 15.97 3.21
N ASP A 522 16.14 15.63 1.93
CA ASP A 522 17.23 15.84 0.96
C ASP A 522 17.20 17.24 0.32
N SER A 523 18.37 17.71 -0.10
CA SER A 523 18.52 18.97 -0.87
C SER A 523 18.28 18.79 -2.37
N VAL A 524 18.11 17.56 -2.85
CA VAL A 524 18.03 17.24 -4.29
C VAL A 524 16.70 17.73 -4.87
N ARG A 525 16.76 18.49 -5.96
CA ARG A 525 15.58 18.91 -6.71
C ARG A 525 14.92 17.71 -7.37
N GLY A 526 13.61 17.59 -7.22
CA GLY A 526 12.81 16.51 -7.77
C GLY A 526 11.54 16.30 -6.95
N ASN A 527 10.90 15.17 -7.13
CA ASN A 527 9.69 14.81 -6.40
C ASN A 527 10.01 14.36 -4.95
N THR A 528 10.67 15.23 -4.15
CA THR A 528 11.13 14.96 -2.78
C THR A 528 10.70 16.06 -1.82
N VAL A 529 10.60 15.73 -0.53
CA VAL A 529 10.40 16.72 0.54
C VAL A 529 11.65 17.59 0.61
N THR A 530 11.48 18.90 0.47
CA THR A 530 12.58 19.88 0.52
C THR A 530 12.46 20.81 1.73
N PRO A 531 13.56 21.42 2.21
CA PRO A 531 13.49 22.38 3.31
C PRO A 531 12.55 23.54 3.03
N SER A 532 12.53 24.07 1.79
CA SER A 532 11.63 25.17 1.40
C SER A 532 10.15 24.76 1.45
N LEU A 533 9.84 23.52 1.07
CA LEU A 533 8.49 22.98 1.21
C LEU A 533 8.07 22.94 2.68
N LEU A 534 8.89 22.37 3.56
CA LEU A 534 8.59 22.26 4.99
C LEU A 534 8.40 23.64 5.65
N THR A 535 9.15 24.64 5.21
CA THR A 535 9.11 25.99 5.82
C THR A 535 7.99 26.88 5.29
N ARG A 536 7.65 26.77 4.00
CA ARG A 536 6.76 27.73 3.30
C ARG A 536 5.79 27.08 2.32
N GLY A 537 5.88 25.76 2.09
CA GLY A 537 5.04 25.08 1.11
C GLY A 537 3.57 25.04 1.49
N ASP A 538 2.72 24.80 0.51
CA ASP A 538 1.29 24.58 0.72
C ASP A 538 1.07 23.32 1.55
N LEU A 539 0.24 23.41 2.59
CA LEU A 539 -0.12 22.29 3.46
C LEU A 539 -0.92 21.21 2.71
N ASN A 540 -1.63 21.59 1.65
CA ASN A 540 -2.39 20.66 0.80
C ASN A 540 -1.52 19.92 -0.22
N ASN A 541 -0.21 20.16 -0.26
CA ASN A 541 0.69 19.46 -1.17
C ASN A 541 0.95 18.03 -0.68
N GLU A 542 0.90 17.03 -1.58
CA GLU A 542 1.16 15.62 -1.25
C GLU A 542 2.49 15.41 -0.52
N LEU A 543 3.55 16.11 -0.93
CA LEU A 543 4.86 16.02 -0.28
C LEU A 543 4.84 16.54 1.16
N MET A 544 4.02 17.54 1.44
CA MET A 544 3.80 18.02 2.81
C MET A 544 3.09 16.98 3.64
N ARG A 545 2.04 16.33 3.09
CA ARG A 545 1.35 15.22 3.77
C ARG A 545 2.27 14.03 4.01
N ILE A 546 3.17 13.70 3.06
CA ILE A 546 4.19 12.68 3.26
C ILE A 546 5.09 13.01 4.45
N ALA A 547 5.56 14.26 4.55
CA ALA A 547 6.35 14.69 5.71
C ALA A 547 5.53 14.64 7.01
N TYR A 548 4.29 15.10 6.98
CA TYR A 548 3.38 15.05 8.12
C TYR A 548 3.14 13.62 8.62
N VAL A 549 2.89 12.67 7.69
CA VAL A 549 2.77 11.25 8.03
C VAL A 549 4.01 10.75 8.74
N ALA A 550 5.21 11.04 8.24
CA ALA A 550 6.46 10.64 8.88
C ALA A 550 6.60 11.23 10.30
N MET A 551 6.36 12.54 10.43
CA MET A 551 6.50 13.27 11.70
C MET A 551 5.49 12.82 12.76
N THR A 552 4.37 12.23 12.37
CA THR A 552 3.32 11.76 13.29
C THR A 552 3.43 10.27 13.63
N ARG A 553 4.54 9.60 13.23
CA ARG A 553 4.78 8.18 13.56
C ARG A 553 5.33 7.94 14.96
N PRO A 554 6.21 8.80 15.52
CA PRO A 554 6.86 8.51 16.79
C PRO A 554 5.97 8.79 18.01
N ARG A 555 6.26 8.03 19.08
CA ARG A 555 5.68 8.22 20.41
C ARG A 555 6.47 9.24 21.24
N LYS A 556 7.80 9.08 21.29
CA LYS A 556 8.71 9.74 22.23
C LYS A 556 9.61 10.77 21.57
N LEU A 557 10.32 10.41 20.50
CA LEU A 557 11.34 11.26 19.88
C LEU A 557 11.10 11.43 18.39
N LEU A 558 10.98 12.68 17.94
CA LEU A 558 10.96 13.07 16.54
C LEU A 558 12.20 13.88 16.20
N VAL A 559 12.91 13.47 15.16
CA VAL A 559 14.01 14.23 14.56
C VAL A 559 13.70 14.49 13.09
N VAL A 560 13.83 15.73 12.66
CA VAL A 560 13.76 16.13 11.25
C VAL A 560 15.12 16.68 10.85
N SER A 561 15.83 15.98 9.96
CA SER A 561 17.13 16.47 9.46
C SER A 561 16.94 17.25 8.17
N ILE A 562 17.50 18.45 8.11
CA ILE A 562 17.49 19.32 6.93
C ILE A 562 18.91 19.77 6.60
N PRO A 563 19.28 19.97 5.32
CA PRO A 563 20.52 20.63 4.98
C PRO A 563 20.62 22.02 5.63
N LYS A 564 21.79 22.37 6.16
CA LYS A 564 22.05 23.67 6.82
C LYS A 564 21.72 24.82 5.87
N GLN A 565 20.84 25.70 6.29
CA GLN A 565 20.40 26.84 5.50
C GLN A 565 21.42 27.99 5.59
N LYS A 566 21.74 28.61 4.44
CA LYS A 566 22.73 29.70 4.35
C LYS A 566 22.25 31.05 4.92
N SER A 567 20.98 31.21 5.17
CA SER A 567 20.40 32.41 5.76
C SER A 567 19.41 32.03 6.86
N SER A 568 19.16 32.92 7.79
CA SER A 568 18.07 32.84 8.78
C SER A 568 16.69 32.96 8.12
N VAL A 569 16.49 32.19 7.06
CA VAL A 569 15.18 32.04 6.43
C VAL A 569 14.23 31.59 7.53
N ALA A 570 13.27 32.42 7.84
CA ALA A 570 12.30 32.19 8.87
C ALA A 570 11.75 30.77 8.75
N LEU A 571 12.19 29.89 9.65
CA LEU A 571 11.72 28.51 9.78
C LEU A 571 10.35 28.56 10.48
N ASN A 572 9.39 29.29 9.88
CA ASN A 572 8.13 29.70 10.51
C ASN A 572 7.31 28.54 11.08
N ARG A 573 7.48 27.33 10.52
CA ARG A 573 6.81 26.13 11.04
C ARG A 573 7.64 25.36 12.08
N PHE A 574 8.84 25.84 12.39
CA PHE A 574 9.72 25.26 13.40
C PHE A 574 10.04 26.29 14.50
N PRO A 575 9.06 26.82 15.23
CA PRO A 575 9.34 27.81 16.27
C PRO A 575 10.14 27.19 17.41
N PHE A 576 11.08 27.93 18.02
CA PHE A 576 11.96 27.50 19.11
C PHE A 576 11.19 27.04 20.35
N GLU A 577 9.98 27.51 20.54
CA GLU A 577 9.11 27.09 21.65
C GLU A 577 8.69 25.62 21.50
N LEU A 578 8.62 25.11 20.27
CA LEU A 578 8.16 23.75 19.94
C LEU A 578 9.27 22.82 19.48
N TRP A 579 10.43 23.33 19.05
CA TRP A 579 11.53 22.57 18.49
C TRP A 579 12.86 22.89 19.15
N ASP A 580 13.65 21.85 19.45
CA ASP A 580 15.05 21.98 19.79
C ASP A 580 15.89 22.01 18.50
N TYR A 581 16.86 22.92 18.42
CA TYR A 581 17.75 23.04 17.26
C TYR A 581 19.10 22.42 17.59
N LYS A 582 19.55 21.53 16.70
CA LYS A 582 20.90 20.94 16.77
C LYS A 582 21.60 21.05 15.43
N GLU A 583 22.93 21.04 15.41
CA GLU A 583 23.77 21.10 14.23
C GLU A 583 24.71 19.88 14.17
N LEU A 584 24.94 19.35 12.96
CA LEU A 584 25.84 18.23 12.69
C LEU A 584 26.81 18.57 11.55
#